data_20cd116c19b430a1ac134008f460ebbe
#
_entry.id   20cd116c19b430a1ac134008f460ebbe
#
_cell.length_a   1.000
_cell.length_b   1.000
_cell.length_c   1.000
_cell.angle_alpha   90.00
_cell.angle_beta   90.00
_cell.angle_gamma   90.00
#
_symmetry.space_group_name_H-M   'P 1'
#
loop_
_entity.id
_entity.type
_entity.pdbx_description
1 polymer ?
#
loop_
_entity_poly.entity_id
_entity_poly.type
_entity_poly.pdbx_seq_one_letter_code
_entity_poly.pdbx_strand_id
1 'polypeptide(L)'
;MGKRLGLARTQALIENLKRDLNLNKSTLAGVLHKTETLSTVGTYAAPTKTCTAADSGKTFFVDMSTVNIVLQLPTAVAGWHCKIIMATASDNEGTKDFALTTGSDSVDIGGHIRQGGNSVIEITSNTSVVAFDSNDGAVTVGDYLDIYCDGTDFYCIGTTVTAATIDIADAADGHTLP
;
A
#
# COMPACT_ATOMS: atom_id res chain seq x y z
N MET A 1 -25.61 14.24 -58.00
CA MET A 1 -26.28 14.07 -56.68
C MET A 1 -25.25 13.59 -55.65
N GLY A 2 -24.70 14.48 -54.87
CA GLY A 2 -23.78 14.16 -53.79
C GLY A 2 -24.55 13.52 -52.66
N LYS A 3 -24.20 12.29 -52.29
CA LYS A 3 -24.79 11.58 -51.15
C LYS A 3 -24.47 12.35 -49.88
N ARG A 4 -25.48 12.93 -49.25
CA ARG A 4 -25.39 13.40 -47.85
C ARG A 4 -25.28 12.21 -46.88
N LEU A 5 -24.17 11.52 -46.95
CA LEU A 5 -23.83 10.45 -46.02
C LEU A 5 -23.13 10.98 -44.74
N GLY A 6 -23.14 12.32 -44.59
CA GLY A 6 -22.28 12.94 -43.59
C GLY A 6 -22.82 12.91 -42.19
N LEU A 7 -24.03 13.44 -41.95
CA LEU A 7 -24.41 13.89 -40.61
C LEU A 7 -24.66 12.73 -39.65
N ALA A 8 -25.46 11.74 -40.07
CA ALA A 8 -25.78 10.61 -39.16
C ALA A 8 -24.57 9.71 -38.88
N ARG A 9 -23.68 9.49 -39.85
CA ARG A 9 -22.43 8.75 -39.65
C ARG A 9 -21.46 9.54 -38.78
N THR A 10 -21.33 10.83 -39.02
CA THR A 10 -20.47 11.69 -38.21
C THR A 10 -20.99 11.77 -36.77
N GLN A 11 -22.31 11.88 -36.62
CA GLN A 11 -22.94 11.87 -35.27
C GLN A 11 -22.74 10.54 -34.54
N ALA A 12 -22.94 9.40 -35.24
CA ALA A 12 -22.67 8.08 -34.65
C ALA A 12 -21.18 7.87 -34.31
N LEU A 13 -20.27 8.43 -35.12
CA LEU A 13 -18.83 8.36 -34.85
C LEU A 13 -18.47 9.21 -33.62
N ILE A 14 -19.04 10.40 -33.50
CA ILE A 14 -18.84 11.29 -32.35
C ILE A 14 -19.42 10.68 -31.08
N GLU A 15 -20.60 10.06 -31.17
CA GLU A 15 -21.22 9.37 -30.01
C GLU A 15 -20.39 8.16 -29.56
N ASN A 16 -19.87 7.35 -30.51
CA ASN A 16 -18.97 6.24 -30.20
C ASN A 16 -17.65 6.75 -29.62
N LEU A 17 -17.07 7.80 -30.18
CA LEU A 17 -15.85 8.41 -29.66
C LEU A 17 -16.04 9.01 -28.26
N LYS A 18 -17.18 9.63 -27.98
CA LYS A 18 -17.54 10.11 -26.65
C LYS A 18 -17.66 8.95 -25.64
N ARG A 19 -18.27 7.84 -26.07
CA ARG A 19 -18.39 6.64 -25.25
C ARG A 19 -17.01 6.03 -24.96
N ASP A 20 -16.17 5.91 -25.98
CA ASP A 20 -14.82 5.36 -25.85
C ASP A 20 -13.91 6.29 -25.01
N LEU A 21 -14.05 7.61 -25.16
CA LEU A 21 -13.36 8.59 -24.31
C LEU A 21 -13.88 8.56 -22.86
N ASN A 22 -15.17 8.34 -22.63
CA ASN A 22 -15.70 8.19 -21.30
C ASN A 22 -15.27 6.88 -20.62
N LEU A 23 -15.17 5.80 -21.38
CA LEU A 23 -14.59 4.54 -20.92
C LEU A 23 -13.09 4.70 -20.63
N ASN A 24 -12.36 5.37 -21.51
CA ASN A 24 -10.94 5.69 -21.31
C ASN A 24 -10.73 6.70 -20.17
N LYS A 25 -11.67 7.62 -19.93
CA LYS A 25 -11.58 8.55 -18.81
C LYS A 25 -11.75 7.86 -17.45
N SER A 26 -12.59 6.84 -17.37
CA SER A 26 -12.66 6.00 -16.16
C SER A 26 -11.42 5.11 -16.03
N THR A 27 -10.82 4.66 -17.13
CA THR A 27 -9.59 3.88 -17.15
C THR A 27 -8.36 4.77 -16.93
N LEU A 28 -8.33 5.98 -17.50
CA LEU A 28 -7.28 6.96 -17.26
C LEU A 28 -7.31 7.53 -15.84
N ALA A 29 -8.48 7.68 -15.24
CA ALA A 29 -8.57 8.06 -13.82
C ALA A 29 -8.02 6.94 -12.90
N GLY A 30 -8.04 5.68 -13.36
CA GLY A 30 -7.37 4.56 -12.70
C GLY A 30 -5.86 4.50 -12.98
N VAL A 31 -5.37 5.17 -14.01
CA VAL A 31 -3.94 5.26 -14.38
C VAL A 31 -3.26 6.49 -13.78
N LEU A 32 -4.00 7.48 -13.33
CA LEU A 32 -3.42 8.57 -12.54
C LEU A 32 -2.83 7.98 -11.26
N HIS A 33 -1.51 8.05 -11.15
CA HIS A 33 -0.78 7.61 -9.98
C HIS A 33 -1.28 8.40 -8.77
N LYS A 34 -2.08 7.75 -7.93
CA LYS A 34 -2.64 8.36 -6.74
C LYS A 34 -1.61 8.29 -5.63
N THR A 35 -1.36 9.40 -4.98
CA THR A 35 -0.45 9.48 -3.83
C THR A 35 -1.19 9.97 -2.60
N GLU A 36 -0.75 9.53 -1.42
CA GLU A 36 -1.24 10.01 -0.13
C GLU A 36 -0.08 10.01 0.85
N THR A 37 0.07 11.08 1.64
CA THR A 37 1.07 11.14 2.71
C THR A 37 0.41 10.80 4.04
N LEU A 38 0.97 9.84 4.76
CA LEU A 38 0.53 9.42 6.09
C LEU A 38 1.45 10.09 7.11
N SER A 39 0.90 11.00 7.91
CA SER A 39 1.64 11.81 8.90
C SER A 39 0.86 12.04 10.20
N THR A 40 -0.25 11.34 10.38
CA THR A 40 -1.08 11.42 11.59
C THR A 40 -0.85 10.20 12.45
N VAL A 41 -0.79 10.37 13.78
CA VAL A 41 -0.64 9.26 14.71
C VAL A 41 -1.69 8.18 14.50
N GLY A 42 -1.27 6.92 14.53
CA GLY A 42 -2.14 5.76 14.46
C GLY A 42 -1.80 4.73 15.53
N THR A 43 -2.78 3.90 15.83
CA THR A 43 -2.64 2.70 16.67
C THR A 43 -3.37 1.56 15.98
N TYR A 44 -3.19 0.31 16.42
CA TYR A 44 -3.95 -0.82 15.85
C TYR A 44 -5.45 -0.67 16.04
N ALA A 45 -5.90 -0.10 17.16
CA ALA A 45 -7.33 0.16 17.42
C ALA A 45 -7.89 1.36 16.63
N ALA A 46 -7.02 2.31 16.26
CA ALA A 46 -7.36 3.50 15.49
C ALA A 46 -6.25 3.79 14.46
N PRO A 47 -6.22 3.05 13.33
CA PRO A 47 -5.20 3.22 12.32
C PRO A 47 -5.13 4.64 11.77
N THR A 48 -3.93 5.08 11.40
CA THR A 48 -3.73 6.35 10.66
C THR A 48 -4.58 6.35 9.39
N LYS A 49 -4.62 5.20 8.73
CA LYS A 49 -5.41 5.00 7.51
C LYS A 49 -5.92 3.57 7.47
N THR A 50 -7.23 3.41 7.29
CA THR A 50 -7.82 2.14 6.83
C THR A 50 -8.05 2.25 5.33
N CYS A 51 -7.39 1.38 4.57
CA CYS A 51 -7.54 1.31 3.12
C CYS A 51 -8.92 0.78 2.72
N THR A 52 -9.35 1.15 1.54
CA THR A 52 -10.57 0.68 0.88
C THR A 52 -10.23 0.11 -0.50
N ALA A 53 -11.19 -0.51 -1.17
CA ALA A 53 -11.01 -0.96 -2.56
C ALA A 53 -10.62 0.20 -3.51
N ALA A 54 -11.05 1.44 -3.22
CA ALA A 54 -10.74 2.63 -4.03
C ALA A 54 -9.28 3.10 -3.88
N ASP A 55 -8.55 2.61 -2.87
CA ASP A 55 -7.14 2.93 -2.65
C ASP A 55 -6.20 2.03 -3.47
N SER A 56 -6.74 1.05 -4.21
CA SER A 56 -5.94 0.22 -5.12
C SER A 56 -5.17 1.07 -6.14
N GLY A 57 -3.91 0.73 -6.35
CA GLY A 57 -2.97 1.46 -7.21
C GLY A 57 -2.36 2.72 -6.60
N LYS A 58 -2.61 2.99 -5.32
CA LYS A 58 -2.06 4.15 -4.60
C LYS A 58 -0.61 3.92 -4.17
N THR A 59 0.15 5.02 -4.11
CA THR A 59 1.42 5.07 -3.38
C THR A 59 1.20 5.88 -2.10
N PHE A 60 1.50 5.26 -0.97
CA PHE A 60 1.50 5.90 0.34
C PHE A 60 2.93 6.34 0.69
N PHE A 61 3.09 7.59 1.04
CA PHE A 61 4.33 8.12 1.61
C PHE A 61 4.18 8.19 3.12
N VAL A 62 5.02 7.46 3.84
CA VAL A 62 4.97 7.36 5.31
C VAL A 62 5.93 8.38 5.90
N ASP A 63 5.39 9.31 6.67
CA ASP A 63 6.14 10.31 7.41
C ASP A 63 6.07 10.00 8.91
N MET A 64 7.11 9.36 9.41
CA MET A 64 7.28 8.99 10.83
C MET A 64 8.07 10.01 11.64
N SER A 65 8.28 11.22 11.13
CA SER A 65 9.13 12.21 11.79
C SER A 65 8.68 12.57 13.20
N THR A 66 7.40 12.42 13.51
CA THR A 66 6.82 12.85 14.79
C THR A 66 5.89 11.84 15.46
N VAL A 67 5.44 10.80 14.76
CA VAL A 67 4.35 9.91 15.23
C VAL A 67 4.49 8.50 14.69
N ASN A 68 3.88 7.53 15.39
CA ASN A 68 3.65 6.20 14.88
C ASN A 68 2.60 6.22 13.77
N ILE A 69 2.81 5.44 12.73
CA ILE A 69 1.92 5.33 11.59
C ILE A 69 1.40 3.88 11.49
N VAL A 70 0.11 3.71 11.44
CA VAL A 70 -0.52 2.41 11.18
C VAL A 70 -1.35 2.48 9.91
N LEU A 71 -1.01 1.63 8.94
CA LEU A 71 -1.77 1.43 7.71
C LEU A 71 -2.50 0.10 7.80
N GLN A 72 -3.81 0.14 7.86
CA GLN A 72 -4.64 -1.05 7.79
C GLN A 72 -5.03 -1.34 6.34
N LEU A 73 -4.75 -2.55 5.88
CA LEU A 73 -5.18 -3.05 4.58
C LEU A 73 -6.70 -3.19 4.50
N PRO A 74 -7.30 -3.15 3.31
CA PRO A 74 -8.74 -3.33 3.16
C PRO A 74 -9.13 -4.79 3.35
N THR A 75 -10.44 -5.08 3.32
CA THR A 75 -10.88 -6.47 3.08
C THR A 75 -10.22 -7.01 1.81
N ALA A 76 -9.75 -8.27 1.86
CA ALA A 76 -9.05 -8.88 0.76
C ALA A 76 -9.90 -8.91 -0.52
N VAL A 77 -9.37 -8.35 -1.59
CA VAL A 77 -9.99 -8.30 -2.92
C VAL A 77 -8.94 -8.61 -3.98
N ALA A 78 -9.21 -9.59 -4.82
CA ALA A 78 -8.27 -10.00 -5.87
C ALA A 78 -7.83 -8.82 -6.76
N GLY A 79 -6.53 -8.68 -6.96
CA GLY A 79 -5.92 -7.62 -7.76
C GLY A 79 -5.76 -6.28 -7.05
N TRP A 80 -6.20 -6.15 -5.81
CA TRP A 80 -5.88 -4.96 -5.03
C TRP A 80 -4.36 -4.88 -4.79
N HIS A 81 -3.78 -3.70 -4.92
CA HIS A 81 -2.35 -3.48 -4.71
C HIS A 81 -2.08 -2.05 -4.29
N CYS A 82 -0.98 -1.85 -3.57
CA CYS A 82 -0.45 -0.51 -3.30
C CYS A 82 1.07 -0.55 -3.15
N LYS A 83 1.68 0.63 -3.16
CA LYS A 83 3.08 0.83 -2.82
C LYS A 83 3.18 1.71 -1.58
N ILE A 84 4.09 1.36 -0.69
CA ILE A 84 4.40 2.12 0.53
C ILE A 84 5.86 2.54 0.44
N ILE A 85 6.16 3.82 0.65
CA ILE A 85 7.51 4.38 0.61
C ILE A 85 7.74 5.16 1.89
N MET A 86 8.83 4.89 2.57
CA MET A 86 9.25 5.65 3.74
C MET A 86 9.77 7.02 3.28
N ALA A 87 9.02 8.07 3.59
CA ALA A 87 9.33 9.46 3.21
C ALA A 87 10.29 10.13 4.20
N THR A 88 10.31 9.66 5.44
CA THR A 88 11.21 10.11 6.49
C THR A 88 11.93 8.93 7.12
N ALA A 89 13.13 9.16 7.62
CA ALA A 89 13.83 8.18 8.45
C ALA A 89 13.20 8.14 9.85
N SER A 90 13.25 6.98 10.49
CA SER A 90 12.95 6.88 11.92
C SER A 90 14.07 7.50 12.77
N ASP A 91 13.78 7.77 14.03
CA ASP A 91 14.71 8.44 14.93
C ASP A 91 15.71 7.52 15.65
N ASN A 92 15.68 6.22 15.42
CA ASN A 92 16.49 5.23 16.17
C ASN A 92 16.27 5.22 17.70
N GLU A 93 15.21 5.85 18.18
CA GLU A 93 14.94 5.99 19.62
C GLU A 93 13.83 5.06 20.09
N GLY A 94 13.29 4.22 19.20
CA GLY A 94 12.22 3.28 19.52
C GLY A 94 10.88 3.93 19.83
N THR A 95 10.65 5.13 19.31
CA THR A 95 9.44 5.89 19.65
C THR A 95 8.52 6.14 18.48
N LYS A 96 8.94 5.80 17.24
CA LYS A 96 8.18 6.10 16.02
C LYS A 96 8.30 4.97 15.02
N ASP A 97 7.25 4.17 14.94
CA ASP A 97 7.18 2.98 14.12
C ASP A 97 6.19 3.14 12.99
N PHE A 98 6.38 2.32 11.97
CA PHE A 98 5.37 2.07 10.95
C PHE A 98 4.89 0.63 11.07
N ALA A 99 3.58 0.42 11.09
CA ALA A 99 2.98 -0.89 11.02
C ALA A 99 1.98 -1.00 9.86
N LEU A 100 2.11 -2.08 9.12
CA LEU A 100 1.15 -2.55 8.16
C LEU A 100 0.35 -3.69 8.80
N THR A 101 -0.97 -3.63 8.77
CA THR A 101 -1.82 -4.67 9.36
C THR A 101 -2.99 -5.04 8.46
N THR A 102 -3.41 -6.29 8.49
CA THR A 102 -4.67 -6.71 7.87
C THR A 102 -5.88 -6.33 8.72
N GLY A 103 -5.68 -6.07 10.02
CA GLY A 103 -6.75 -5.85 10.98
C GLY A 103 -7.56 -7.11 11.31
N SER A 104 -7.08 -8.28 10.91
CA SER A 104 -7.76 -9.57 11.11
C SER A 104 -6.75 -10.71 11.13
N ASP A 105 -6.82 -11.58 12.11
CA ASP A 105 -5.97 -12.77 12.23
C ASP A 105 -6.33 -13.87 11.22
N SER A 106 -7.40 -13.71 10.47
CA SER A 106 -7.83 -14.67 9.45
C SER A 106 -7.38 -14.31 8.03
N VAL A 107 -6.62 -13.22 7.88
CA VAL A 107 -6.07 -12.76 6.61
C VAL A 107 -4.57 -12.56 6.80
N ASP A 108 -3.79 -13.34 6.11
CA ASP A 108 -2.34 -13.35 6.24
C ASP A 108 -1.65 -12.33 5.32
N ILE A 109 -0.45 -11.93 5.74
CA ILE A 109 0.53 -11.27 4.87
C ILE A 109 1.67 -12.26 4.67
N GLY A 110 1.85 -12.73 3.43
CA GLY A 110 2.99 -13.56 3.05
C GLY A 110 4.01 -12.78 2.23
N GLY A 111 5.19 -13.35 2.00
CA GLY A 111 6.16 -12.75 1.09
C GLY A 111 7.57 -12.66 1.63
N HIS A 112 8.31 -11.63 1.23
CA HIS A 112 9.68 -11.44 1.69
C HIS A 112 10.13 -9.98 1.58
N ILE A 113 11.02 -9.58 2.45
CA ILE A 113 11.65 -8.26 2.43
C ILE A 113 13.18 -8.45 2.40
N ARG A 114 13.81 -7.86 1.39
CA ARG A 114 15.26 -7.81 1.30
C ARG A 114 15.78 -6.70 2.21
N GLN A 115 16.68 -7.06 3.12
CA GLN A 115 17.34 -6.10 3.99
C GLN A 115 18.78 -5.82 3.52
N GLY A 116 19.35 -4.72 3.96
CA GLY A 116 20.74 -4.39 3.76
C GLY A 116 21.67 -5.53 4.21
N GLY A 117 22.82 -5.69 3.52
CA GLY A 117 23.77 -6.74 3.83
C GLY A 117 23.44 -8.14 3.28
N ASN A 118 22.52 -8.25 2.32
CA ASN A 118 22.07 -9.50 1.69
C ASN A 118 21.23 -10.42 2.57
N SER A 119 20.66 -9.91 3.65
CA SER A 119 19.67 -10.61 4.45
C SER A 119 18.29 -10.57 3.77
N VAL A 120 17.48 -11.60 3.98
CA VAL A 120 16.09 -11.68 3.55
C VAL A 120 15.27 -12.11 4.74
N ILE A 121 14.24 -11.32 5.07
CA ILE A 121 13.19 -11.73 6.01
C ILE A 121 12.09 -12.39 5.18
N GLU A 122 11.78 -13.63 5.52
CA GLU A 122 10.62 -14.34 5.00
C GLU A 122 9.42 -14.03 5.89
N ILE A 123 8.33 -13.56 5.28
CA ILE A 123 7.04 -13.37 5.95
C ILE A 123 6.26 -14.66 5.74
N THR A 124 6.12 -15.41 6.82
CA THR A 124 5.47 -16.73 6.80
C THR A 124 3.96 -16.61 7.05
N SER A 125 3.24 -17.71 6.86
CA SER A 125 1.81 -17.83 7.22
C SER A 125 1.57 -17.51 8.71
N ASN A 126 0.38 -17.06 9.03
CA ASN A 126 -0.08 -16.52 10.31
C ASN A 126 0.55 -15.17 10.68
N THR A 127 0.93 -14.39 9.69
CA THR A 127 1.41 -13.02 9.89
C THR A 127 0.31 -12.05 9.48
N SER A 128 -0.21 -11.28 10.41
CA SER A 128 -1.20 -10.23 10.12
C SER A 128 -0.64 -8.81 10.31
N VAL A 129 0.60 -8.71 10.78
CA VAL A 129 1.32 -7.45 11.02
C VAL A 129 2.75 -7.53 10.49
N VAL A 130 3.15 -6.51 9.74
CA VAL A 130 4.55 -6.24 9.35
C VAL A 130 4.91 -4.86 9.87
N ALA A 131 5.79 -4.79 10.84
CA ALA A 131 6.17 -3.53 11.47
C ALA A 131 7.63 -3.17 11.17
N PHE A 132 7.87 -1.90 10.98
CA PHE A 132 9.19 -1.31 10.95
C PHE A 132 9.43 -0.72 12.35
N ASP A 133 10.17 -1.47 13.17
CA ASP A 133 10.48 -1.11 14.54
C ASP A 133 11.74 -0.26 14.59
N SER A 134 11.62 0.94 15.11
CA SER A 134 12.75 1.86 15.26
C SER A 134 13.72 1.51 16.38
N ASN A 135 13.37 0.55 17.26
CA ASN A 135 14.28 0.07 18.32
C ASN A 135 15.48 -0.72 17.77
N ASP A 136 15.27 -1.45 16.66
CA ASP A 136 16.26 -2.38 16.12
C ASP A 136 17.09 -1.80 14.97
N GLY A 137 16.86 -0.55 14.59
CA GLY A 137 17.60 0.14 13.54
C GLY A 137 16.75 1.18 12.81
N ALA A 138 17.41 2.15 12.20
CA ALA A 138 16.75 3.22 11.50
C ALA A 138 16.08 2.76 10.21
N VAL A 139 14.81 3.05 10.07
CA VAL A 139 14.15 3.09 8.75
C VAL A 139 14.80 4.20 7.92
N THR A 140 15.11 3.90 6.68
CA THR A 140 15.80 4.82 5.79
C THR A 140 14.82 5.40 4.78
N VAL A 141 15.00 6.67 4.43
CA VAL A 141 14.21 7.30 3.35
C VAL A 141 14.39 6.52 2.06
N GLY A 142 13.27 6.13 1.45
CA GLY A 142 13.24 5.33 0.23
C GLY A 142 13.08 3.83 0.46
N ASP A 143 13.12 3.33 1.69
CA ASP A 143 12.68 1.98 2.01
C ASP A 143 11.23 1.81 1.56
N TYR A 144 10.90 0.64 1.01
CA TYR A 144 9.56 0.47 0.43
C TYR A 144 9.01 -0.95 0.56
N LEU A 145 7.69 -1.02 0.49
CA LEU A 145 6.92 -2.25 0.35
C LEU A 145 5.98 -2.14 -0.85
N ASP A 146 5.93 -3.18 -1.66
CA ASP A 146 4.90 -3.41 -2.66
C ASP A 146 3.94 -4.48 -2.14
N ILE A 147 2.65 -4.16 -2.10
CA ILE A 147 1.61 -5.01 -1.54
C ILE A 147 0.66 -5.44 -2.66
N TYR A 148 0.34 -6.73 -2.69
CA TYR A 148 -0.57 -7.35 -3.64
C TYR A 148 -1.57 -8.23 -2.90
N CYS A 149 -2.78 -8.39 -3.43
CA CYS A 149 -3.82 -9.25 -2.87
C CYS A 149 -4.33 -10.23 -3.92
N ASP A 150 -4.44 -11.52 -3.58
CA ASP A 150 -5.00 -12.55 -4.46
C ASP A 150 -6.51 -12.73 -4.30
N GLY A 151 -7.09 -12.06 -3.30
CA GLY A 151 -8.50 -12.15 -2.94
C GLY A 151 -8.76 -12.89 -1.63
N THR A 152 -7.74 -13.54 -1.07
CA THR A 152 -7.76 -14.20 0.22
C THR A 152 -6.72 -13.58 1.15
N ASP A 153 -5.47 -13.50 0.69
CA ASP A 153 -4.33 -13.05 1.45
C ASP A 153 -3.57 -11.92 0.74
N PHE A 154 -2.70 -11.26 1.48
CA PHE A 154 -1.83 -10.23 0.95
C PHE A 154 -0.41 -10.76 0.80
N TYR A 155 0.31 -10.22 -0.18
CA TYR A 155 1.71 -10.51 -0.46
C TYR A 155 2.51 -9.23 -0.39
N CYS A 156 3.54 -9.25 0.44
CA CYS A 156 4.44 -8.12 0.67
C CYS A 156 5.81 -8.43 0.07
N ILE A 157 6.28 -7.56 -0.79
CA ILE A 157 7.64 -7.59 -1.35
C ILE A 157 8.27 -6.24 -1.08
N GLY A 158 9.44 -6.23 -0.48
CA GLY A 158 10.06 -4.97 -0.10
C GLY A 158 11.57 -4.97 -0.07
N THR A 159 12.11 -3.78 0.19
CA THR A 159 13.53 -3.58 0.40
C THR A 159 13.75 -2.54 1.49
N THR A 160 14.68 -2.82 2.39
CA THR A 160 15.21 -1.87 3.36
C THR A 160 16.73 -1.77 3.25
N VAL A 161 17.27 -0.60 3.50
CA VAL A 161 18.74 -0.37 3.48
C VAL A 161 19.39 -0.93 4.72
N THR A 162 18.72 -0.86 5.85
CA THR A 162 19.24 -1.31 7.15
C THR A 162 18.77 -2.74 7.44
N ALA A 163 19.62 -3.56 8.04
CA ALA A 163 19.24 -4.86 8.57
C ALA A 163 18.56 -4.71 9.93
N ALA A 164 17.65 -5.61 10.27
CA ALA A 164 17.03 -5.74 11.60
C ALA A 164 15.98 -4.71 12.00
N THR A 165 15.30 -4.09 11.04
CA THR A 165 14.24 -3.11 11.31
C THR A 165 12.81 -3.64 11.18
N ILE A 166 12.65 -4.92 10.85
CA ILE A 166 11.33 -5.45 10.54
C ILE A 166 10.93 -6.51 11.56
N ASP A 167 9.86 -6.26 12.24
CA ASP A 167 9.17 -7.21 13.09
C ASP A 167 7.95 -7.79 12.36
N ILE A 168 7.78 -9.09 12.51
CA ILE A 168 6.71 -9.86 11.88
C ILE A 168 5.93 -10.52 13.01
N ALA A 169 4.67 -10.13 13.15
CA ALA A 169 3.83 -10.60 14.22
C ALA A 169 2.43 -11.01 13.73
N ASP A 170 1.77 -11.84 14.53
CA ASP A 170 0.33 -11.98 14.49
C ASP A 170 -0.28 -10.86 15.33
N ALA A 171 -1.39 -10.28 14.89
CA ALA A 171 -2.11 -9.27 15.66
C ALA A 171 -2.61 -9.84 17.01
N ALA A 172 -2.82 -11.17 17.09
CA ALA A 172 -3.16 -11.86 18.32
C ALA A 172 -2.02 -11.92 19.34
N ASP A 173 -0.75 -11.85 18.90
CA ASP A 173 0.42 -11.95 19.76
C ASP A 173 0.78 -10.62 20.47
N GLY A 174 -0.04 -9.59 20.29
CA GLY A 174 0.04 -8.36 21.07
C GLY A 174 1.25 -7.49 20.74
N HIS A 175 1.69 -7.48 19.45
CA HIS A 175 2.65 -6.48 19.03
C HIS A 175 2.11 -5.09 19.38
N THR A 176 2.77 -4.43 20.31
CA THR A 176 2.41 -3.08 20.74
C THR A 176 3.36 -2.09 20.07
N LEU A 177 2.79 -1.15 19.34
CA LEU A 177 3.55 0.05 18.98
C LEU A 177 3.95 0.75 20.28
N PRO A 178 5.17 1.20 20.41
CA PRO A 178 5.65 1.89 21.60
C PRO A 178 4.90 3.19 21.89
#